data_b9b9cb9adcb0c49219ce33235aa1ffb2
#
_entry.id   b9b9cb9adcb0c49219ce33235aa1ffb2
#
_cell.length_a   1.000
_cell.length_b   1.000
_cell.length_c   1.000
_cell.angle_alpha   90.00
_cell.angle_beta   90.00
_cell.angle_gamma   90.00
#
_symmetry.space_group_name_H-M   'P 1'
#
loop_
_entity.id
_entity.type
_entity.pdbx_description
1 polymer ?
#
loop_
_entity_poly.entity_id
_entity_poly.type
_entity_poly.pdbx_seq_one_letter_code
_entity_poly.pdbx_strand_id
1 'polypeptide(L)' 'MKLEIGTEVVINDKAPINRDAAVAFVPLMMSKLGKRGTIIHCDKRISTYVYKIRTEDGESWWYMPEWFHEAPGYTGF' A
#
# COMPACT_ATOMS: atom_id res chain seq x y z
N MET A 1 8.60 4.87 10.60
CA MET A 1 9.62 4.03 9.97
C MET A 1 9.31 3.86 8.49
N LYS A 2 10.32 3.91 7.66
CA LYS A 2 10.12 3.88 6.21
C LYS A 2 10.34 2.46 5.69
N LEU A 3 9.44 2.00 4.84
CA LEU A 3 9.59 0.70 4.20
C LEU A 3 10.42 0.85 2.94
N GLU A 4 11.11 -0.24 2.58
CA GLU A 4 12.01 -0.22 1.43
C GLU A 4 11.25 -0.45 0.13
N ILE A 5 11.72 0.17 -0.93
CA ILE A 5 11.23 -0.13 -2.28
C ILE A 5 11.56 -1.60 -2.56
N GLY A 6 10.61 -2.31 -3.13
CA GLY A 6 10.74 -3.75 -3.37
C GLY A 6 10.08 -4.60 -2.30
N THR A 7 9.64 -4.00 -1.20
CA THR A 7 8.95 -4.74 -0.16
C THR A 7 7.62 -5.26 -0.69
N GLU A 8 7.33 -6.53 -0.43
CA GLU A 8 6.06 -7.11 -0.80
C GLU A 8 5.04 -6.87 0.30
N VAL A 9 3.84 -6.49 -0.12
CA VAL A 9 2.79 -6.10 0.82
C VAL A 9 1.46 -6.71 0.38
N VAL A 10 0.50 -6.67 1.30
CA VAL A 10 -0.88 -7.05 1.00
C VAL A 10 -1.76 -5.86 1.37
N ILE A 11 -2.60 -5.46 0.44
CA ILE A 11 -3.54 -4.37 0.69
C ILE A 11 -4.60 -4.90 1.66
N ASN A 12 -4.89 -4.14 2.71
CA ASN A 12 -5.90 -4.56 3.67
C ASN A 12 -7.22 -4.80 2.96
N ASP A 13 -7.99 -5.76 3.46
CA ASP A 13 -9.21 -6.18 2.78
C ASP A 13 -10.43 -5.33 3.15
N LYS A 14 -10.25 -4.29 3.92
CA LYS A 14 -11.32 -3.36 4.27
C LYS A 14 -11.00 -1.98 3.74
N ALA A 15 -12.00 -1.34 3.15
CA ALA A 15 -11.83 0.01 2.65
C ALA A 15 -11.53 0.95 3.82
N PRO A 16 -10.51 1.78 3.70
CA PRO A 16 -10.16 2.69 4.79
C PRO A 16 -11.14 3.85 4.87
N ILE A 17 -11.18 4.46 6.04
CA ILE A 17 -11.88 5.74 6.21
C ILE A 17 -10.90 6.81 5.75
N ASN A 18 -11.31 7.57 4.76
CA ASN A 18 -10.43 8.50 4.08
C ASN A 18 -10.45 9.86 4.77
N ARG A 19 -10.17 9.87 6.06
CA ARG A 19 -10.19 11.07 6.85
C ARG A 19 -8.76 11.48 7.18
N ASP A 20 -8.43 12.73 6.87
CA ASP A 20 -7.10 13.28 7.16
C ASP A 20 -5.97 12.51 6.50
N ALA A 21 -6.25 11.83 5.42
CA ALA A 21 -5.24 11.06 4.73
C ALA A 21 -4.42 11.96 3.81
N ALA A 22 -3.14 11.66 3.72
CA ALA A 22 -2.25 12.40 2.82
C ALA A 22 -2.55 12.08 1.35
N VAL A 23 -3.16 10.94 1.09
CA VAL A 23 -3.60 10.57 -0.25
C VAL A 23 -5.02 10.03 -0.14
N ALA A 24 -5.78 10.15 -1.21
CA ALA A 24 -7.17 9.74 -1.20
C ALA A 24 -7.30 8.28 -1.59
N PHE A 25 -8.22 7.59 -0.94
CA PHE A 25 -8.60 6.24 -1.33
C PHE A 25 -9.80 6.38 -2.28
N VAL A 26 -9.55 6.21 -3.56
CA VAL A 26 -10.59 6.44 -4.56
C VAL A 26 -11.34 5.14 -4.87
N PRO A 27 -12.58 5.23 -5.38
CA PRO A 27 -13.38 4.02 -5.65
C PRO A 27 -12.68 2.98 -6.52
N LEU A 28 -11.86 3.42 -7.45
CA LEU A 28 -11.13 2.47 -8.31
C LEU A 28 -10.19 1.58 -7.53
N MET A 29 -9.77 2.00 -6.35
CA MET A 29 -8.86 1.21 -5.52
C MET A 29 -9.58 0.09 -4.80
N MET A 30 -10.91 0.08 -4.82
CA MET A 30 -11.66 -0.99 -4.16
C MET A 30 -11.32 -2.37 -4.71
N SER A 31 -10.98 -2.45 -5.98
CA SER A 31 -10.62 -3.73 -6.58
C SER A 31 -9.26 -4.24 -6.13
N LYS A 32 -8.51 -3.41 -5.41
CA LYS A 32 -7.19 -3.79 -4.94
C LYS A 32 -7.20 -4.37 -3.52
N LEU A 33 -8.33 -4.30 -2.85
CA LEU A 33 -8.41 -4.80 -1.47
C LEU A 33 -8.06 -6.28 -1.43
N GLY A 34 -7.17 -6.63 -0.51
CA GLY A 34 -6.73 -8.00 -0.35
C GLY A 34 -5.68 -8.47 -1.35
N LYS A 35 -5.33 -7.67 -2.32
CA LYS A 35 -4.35 -8.06 -3.33
C LYS A 35 -2.92 -7.86 -2.83
N ARG A 36 -2.02 -8.66 -3.36
CA ARG A 36 -0.61 -8.49 -3.10
C ARG A 36 -0.05 -7.44 -4.05
N GLY A 37 0.99 -6.79 -3.59
CA GLY A 37 1.67 -5.81 -4.42
C GLY A 37 3.09 -5.60 -3.95
N THR A 38 3.79 -4.72 -4.65
CA THR A 38 5.19 -4.41 -4.35
C THR A 38 5.32 -2.90 -4.27
N ILE A 39 6.03 -2.44 -3.24
CA ILE A 39 6.32 -1.02 -3.12
C ILE A 39 7.32 -0.65 -4.21
N ILE A 40 6.92 0.29 -5.07
CA ILE A 40 7.78 0.74 -6.17
C ILE A 40 8.25 2.16 -5.98
N HIS A 41 7.67 2.88 -5.04
CA HIS A 41 8.07 4.26 -4.78
C HIS A 41 7.67 4.64 -3.38
N CYS A 42 8.34 5.64 -2.84
CA CYS A 42 8.04 6.13 -1.50
C CYS A 42 8.22 7.65 -1.51
N ASP A 43 7.29 8.35 -0.88
CA ASP A 43 7.37 9.80 -0.80
C ASP A 43 7.05 10.23 0.62
N LYS A 44 7.73 11.24 1.08
CA LYS A 44 7.47 11.76 2.42
C LYS A 44 6.48 12.91 2.32
N ARG A 45 5.41 12.80 3.06
CA ARG A 45 4.43 13.87 3.20
C ARG A 45 4.55 14.42 4.61
N ILE A 46 3.98 15.53 4.86
CA ILE A 46 4.15 16.33 6.07
C ILE A 46 4.49 15.52 7.34
N SER A 47 3.70 14.53 7.67
CA SER A 47 3.90 13.78 8.91
C SER A 47 4.05 12.28 8.69
N THR A 48 4.08 11.82 7.46
CA THR A 48 4.14 10.39 7.21
C THR A 48 4.74 10.11 5.85
N TYR A 49 5.03 8.84 5.60
CA TYR A 49 5.41 8.39 4.28
C TYR A 49 4.19 7.83 3.58
N VAL A 50 4.13 8.03 2.27
CA VAL A 50 3.13 7.37 1.43
C VAL A 50 3.88 6.51 0.44
N TYR A 51 3.24 5.44 -0.01
CA TYR A 51 3.91 4.42 -0.82
C TYR A 51 3.14 4.16 -2.09
N LYS A 52 3.87 4.13 -3.19
CA LYS A 52 3.25 3.71 -4.43
C LYS A 52 3.42 2.22 -4.54
N ILE A 53 2.32 1.51 -4.65
CA ILE A 53 2.31 0.05 -4.66
C ILE A 53 1.72 -0.40 -5.99
N ARG A 54 2.45 -1.28 -6.67
CA ARG A 54 1.93 -1.92 -7.87
C ARG A 54 1.37 -3.26 -7.46
N THR A 55 0.07 -3.43 -7.68
CA THR A 55 -0.59 -4.70 -7.39
C THR A 55 -0.38 -5.67 -8.54
N GLU A 56 -0.74 -6.93 -8.29
CA GLU A 56 -0.44 -8.01 -9.25
C GLU A 56 -1.13 -7.84 -10.59
N ASP A 57 -2.15 -7.00 -10.66
CA ASP A 57 -2.83 -6.69 -11.92
C ASP A 57 -2.09 -5.63 -12.74
N GLY A 58 -0.96 -5.14 -12.25
CA GLY A 58 -0.13 -4.20 -12.98
C GLY A 58 -0.43 -2.74 -12.74
N GLU A 59 -1.49 -2.42 -12.02
CA GLU A 59 -1.81 -1.03 -11.71
C GLU A 59 -1.11 -0.59 -10.45
N SER A 60 -0.78 0.68 -10.39
CA SER A 60 -0.13 1.23 -9.21
C SER A 60 -0.88 2.45 -8.70
N TRP A 61 -0.95 2.56 -7.39
CA TRP A 61 -1.64 3.63 -6.71
C TRP A 61 -0.85 4.02 -5.48
N TRP A 62 -1.10 5.21 -4.96
CA TRP A 62 -0.49 5.66 -3.72
C TRP A 62 -1.32 5.21 -2.53
N TYR A 63 -0.65 4.72 -1.49
CA TYR A 63 -1.31 4.17 -0.30
C TYR A 63 -0.71 4.78 0.95
N MET A 64 -1.58 4.97 1.95
CA MET A 64 -1.15 5.30 3.29
C MET A 64 -0.59 4.04 3.97
N PRO A 65 0.35 4.18 4.90
CA PRO A 65 0.94 3.00 5.54
C PRO A 65 -0.08 2.12 6.28
N GLU A 66 -1.16 2.69 6.75
CA GLU A 66 -2.17 1.90 7.46
C GLU A 66 -3.14 1.18 6.54
N TRP A 67 -3.01 1.37 5.23
CA TRP A 67 -3.91 0.73 4.25
C TRP A 67 -3.39 -0.62 3.77
N PHE A 68 -2.21 -1.02 4.22
CA PHE A 68 -1.62 -2.28 3.80
C PHE A 68 -0.72 -2.78 4.93
N HIS A 69 -0.28 -4.02 4.81
CA HIS A 69 0.69 -4.57 5.73
C HIS A 69 1.71 -5.36 4.92
N GLU A 70 2.88 -5.56 5.50
CA GLU A 70 3.89 -6.36 4.81
C GLU A 70 3.36 -7.77 4.63
N ALA A 71 3.63 -8.33 3.46
CA ALA A 71 3.26 -9.71 3.21
C ALA A 71 4.01 -10.57 4.21
N PRO A 72 3.39 -11.65 4.72
CA PRO A 72 4.07 -12.54 5.65
C PRO A 72 5.37 -12.98 5.05
N GLY A 73 6.44 -12.81 5.79
CA GLY A 73 7.73 -13.23 5.33
C GLY A 73 7.70 -14.70 5.05
N TYR A 74 7.92 -15.07 3.81
CA TYR A 74 7.90 -16.45 3.49
C TYR A 74 9.28 -16.96 3.67
N THR A 75 9.49 -17.66 4.72
CA THR A 75 10.81 -18.08 5.00
C THR A 75 11.09 -19.39 4.42
N GLY A 76 10.27 -19.87 3.67
CA GLY A 76 10.56 -21.03 2.89
C GLY A 76 11.05 -22.18 3.67
N PHE A 77 11.15 -22.20 4.58
CA PHE A 77 11.64 -23.18 5.17
C PHE A 77 11.10 -24.15 5.09
#